data_2fa5f6b597eadbfd50c5152b0da2fe87
#
_entry.id   2fa5f6b597eadbfd50c5152b0da2fe87
#
_cell.length_a   1.000
_cell.length_b   1.000
_cell.length_c   1.000
_cell.angle_alpha   90.00
_cell.angle_beta   90.00
_cell.angle_gamma   90.00
#
_symmetry.space_group_name_H-M   'P 1'
#
loop_
_entity.id
_entity.type
_entity.pdbx_description
1 polymer ?
#
loop_
_entity_poly.entity_id
_entity_poly.type
_entity_poly.pdbx_seq_one_letter_code
_entity_poly.pdbx_strand_id
1 'polypeptide(L)'
;RTPAFPIHKNGHYGGFIGRGFDDMVQYRALVAEARAQGAHFIKIMISGLMDFDHLGVLTDEPLTEAEIHDMIAIAHDAGFAVMAHANGDKTVAAAIRAGVDSVEHGAYLEKETLHLLAERGTVWVPTLVTIGNLIGCGRFPDEVLRPLLSGAMENVRLAASLGARIAPGSDAGAYRVLHGQGMLDEYALLRQAISENADAVLERGVCAIREKF
;
A
#
# COMPACT_ATOMS: atom_id res chain seq x y z
N ARG A 1 16.51 -3.99 -3.00
CA ARG A 1 15.95 -3.26 -4.14
C ARG A 1 15.38 -1.93 -3.66
N THR A 2 15.36 -0.89 -4.49
CA THR A 2 14.96 0.47 -4.15
C THR A 2 14.23 1.15 -5.31
N PRO A 3 13.28 2.06 -5.05
CA PRO A 3 12.62 2.88 -6.07
C PRO A 3 13.44 4.13 -6.47
N ALA A 4 14.65 4.36 -5.92
CA ALA A 4 15.38 5.61 -5.89
C ALA A 4 14.66 6.69 -5.05
N PHE A 5 13.44 7.07 -5.42
CA PHE A 5 12.54 7.97 -4.68
C PHE A 5 11.07 7.61 -4.96
N PRO A 6 10.15 7.90 -4.04
CA PRO A 6 8.72 7.86 -4.33
C PRO A 6 8.31 9.04 -5.25
N ILE A 7 7.25 8.84 -6.04
CA ILE A 7 6.69 9.85 -6.93
C ILE A 7 5.26 10.19 -6.48
N HIS A 8 4.95 11.47 -6.36
CA HIS A 8 3.64 11.98 -5.98
C HIS A 8 3.19 13.13 -6.89
N LYS A 9 1.91 13.39 -6.98
CA LYS A 9 1.40 14.60 -7.64
C LYS A 9 1.57 15.80 -6.71
N ASN A 10 2.03 16.95 -7.23
CA ASN A 10 2.15 18.17 -6.45
C ASN A 10 0.81 18.58 -5.83
N GLY A 11 0.84 19.07 -4.59
CA GLY A 11 -0.37 19.38 -3.82
C GLY A 11 -1.07 18.18 -3.19
N HIS A 12 -0.61 16.95 -3.43
CA HIS A 12 -1.11 15.71 -2.83
C HIS A 12 -0.10 15.07 -1.88
N TYR A 13 -0.55 13.99 -1.19
CA TYR A 13 0.26 13.24 -0.24
C TYR A 13 1.58 12.74 -0.87
N GLY A 14 2.68 12.85 -0.12
CA GLY A 14 4.00 12.34 -0.50
C GLY A 14 5.10 13.41 -0.60
N GLY A 15 4.74 14.70 -0.58
CA GLY A 15 5.67 15.82 -0.78
C GLY A 15 6.82 15.90 0.22
N PHE A 16 6.72 15.24 1.36
CA PHE A 16 7.76 15.22 2.40
C PHE A 16 8.87 14.18 2.15
N ILE A 17 8.67 13.20 1.25
CA ILE A 17 9.63 12.11 1.00
C ILE A 17 9.93 11.87 -0.47
N GLY A 18 9.15 12.45 -1.39
CA GLY A 18 9.16 12.10 -2.81
C GLY A 18 9.59 13.22 -3.74
N ARG A 19 9.42 12.94 -5.03
CA ARG A 19 9.54 13.88 -6.14
C ARG A 19 8.15 14.16 -6.70
N GLY A 20 7.80 15.44 -6.85
CA GLY A 20 6.49 15.87 -7.31
C GLY A 20 6.41 16.09 -8.82
N PHE A 21 5.23 15.88 -9.38
CA PHE A 21 4.90 16.22 -10.77
C PHE A 21 3.56 16.96 -10.84
N ASP A 22 3.38 17.75 -11.89
CA ASP A 22 2.12 18.48 -12.18
C ASP A 22 1.35 17.83 -13.33
N ASP A 23 2.05 17.21 -14.28
CA ASP A 23 1.48 16.57 -15.46
C ASP A 23 2.23 15.27 -15.84
N MET A 24 1.67 14.50 -16.76
CA MET A 24 2.26 13.22 -17.19
C MET A 24 3.57 13.36 -17.97
N VAL A 25 3.89 14.56 -18.48
CA VAL A 25 5.20 14.84 -19.12
C VAL A 25 6.28 14.86 -18.04
N GLN A 26 6.03 15.57 -16.94
CA GLN A 26 6.92 15.59 -15.79
C GLN A 26 7.02 14.22 -15.12
N TYR A 27 5.89 13.49 -15.00
CA TYR A 27 5.91 12.12 -14.46
C TYR A 27 6.83 11.19 -15.29
N ARG A 28 6.74 11.23 -16.64
CA ARG A 28 7.64 10.47 -17.53
C ARG A 28 9.11 10.85 -17.31
N ALA A 29 9.40 12.12 -17.11
CA ALA A 29 10.76 12.57 -16.81
C ALA A 29 11.27 12.02 -15.48
N LEU A 30 10.42 11.95 -14.43
CA LEU A 30 10.76 11.35 -13.15
C LEU A 30 11.00 9.83 -13.24
N VAL A 31 10.21 9.12 -14.04
CA VAL A 31 10.45 7.68 -14.31
C VAL A 31 11.79 7.47 -15.00
N ALA A 32 12.14 8.33 -15.97
CA ALA A 32 13.45 8.29 -16.64
C ALA A 32 14.61 8.64 -15.67
N GLU A 33 14.40 9.61 -14.79
CA GLU A 33 15.37 9.97 -13.73
C GLU A 33 15.58 8.80 -12.75
N ALA A 34 14.50 8.14 -12.30
CA ALA A 34 14.58 6.97 -11.43
C ALA A 34 15.40 5.85 -12.09
N ARG A 35 15.20 5.60 -13.38
CA ARG A 35 16.02 4.66 -14.16
C ARG A 35 17.50 5.05 -14.16
N ALA A 36 17.81 6.32 -14.43
CA ALA A 36 19.19 6.81 -14.45
C ALA A 36 19.88 6.69 -13.08
N GLN A 37 19.11 6.73 -11.99
CA GLN A 37 19.58 6.51 -10.62
C GLN A 37 19.63 5.03 -10.21
N GLY A 38 19.32 4.11 -11.11
CA GLY A 38 19.38 2.66 -10.84
C GLY A 38 18.19 2.13 -10.03
N ALA A 39 17.02 2.75 -10.14
CA ALA A 39 15.80 2.22 -9.52
C ALA A 39 15.50 0.80 -10.02
N HIS A 40 14.99 -0.04 -9.13
CA HIS A 40 14.54 -1.38 -9.46
C HIS A 40 13.03 -1.43 -9.77
N PHE A 41 12.28 -0.49 -9.23
CA PHE A 41 10.82 -0.35 -9.41
C PHE A 41 10.40 1.10 -9.22
N ILE A 42 9.17 1.43 -9.55
CA ILE A 42 8.58 2.76 -9.31
C ILE A 42 7.64 2.69 -8.10
N LYS A 43 7.84 3.58 -7.11
CA LYS A 43 6.92 3.80 -5.99
C LYS A 43 6.09 5.04 -6.27
N ILE A 44 4.76 4.90 -6.25
CA ILE A 44 3.81 6.00 -6.45
C ILE A 44 2.94 6.22 -5.22
N MET A 45 2.52 7.46 -5.01
CA MET A 45 1.57 7.88 -3.98
C MET A 45 0.29 8.33 -4.68
N ILE A 46 -0.83 7.61 -4.52
CA ILE A 46 -2.06 7.85 -5.26
C ILE A 46 -3.26 8.22 -4.39
N SER A 47 -3.07 8.28 -3.07
CA SER A 47 -4.07 8.73 -2.09
C SER A 47 -3.41 9.36 -0.88
N GLY A 48 -4.23 9.97 -0.01
CA GLY A 48 -3.82 10.33 1.35
C GLY A 48 -3.66 9.13 2.28
N LEU A 49 -3.33 9.44 3.53
CA LEU A 49 -3.32 8.48 4.64
C LEU A 49 -4.76 8.22 5.14
N MET A 50 -4.91 7.18 5.95
CA MET A 50 -6.04 7.08 6.87
C MET A 50 -6.01 8.26 7.85
N ASP A 51 -7.15 8.89 8.09
CA ASP A 51 -7.29 9.84 9.19
C ASP A 51 -7.46 9.04 10.50
N PHE A 52 -6.48 9.17 11.40
CA PHE A 52 -6.51 8.45 12.67
C PHE A 52 -7.38 9.13 13.75
N ASP A 53 -7.92 10.32 13.45
CA ASP A 53 -8.88 11.01 14.29
C ASP A 53 -10.34 10.77 13.84
N HIS A 54 -10.56 10.37 12.57
CA HIS A 54 -11.87 10.19 11.96
C HIS A 54 -11.97 8.91 11.15
N LEU A 55 -12.70 7.93 11.66
CA LEU A 55 -12.89 6.64 10.98
C LEU A 55 -13.55 6.82 9.61
N GLY A 56 -13.01 6.15 8.58
CA GLY A 56 -13.53 6.17 7.20
C GLY A 56 -13.06 7.36 6.36
N VAL A 57 -12.23 8.24 6.91
CA VAL A 57 -11.75 9.44 6.23
C VAL A 57 -10.30 9.26 5.76
N LEU A 58 -9.96 9.85 4.62
CA LEU A 58 -8.59 10.00 4.15
C LEU A 58 -8.13 11.45 4.33
N THR A 59 -6.84 11.63 4.58
CA THR A 59 -6.24 12.96 4.84
C THR A 59 -6.08 13.83 3.59
N ASP A 60 -6.25 13.25 2.39
CA ASP A 60 -6.12 13.93 1.11
C ASP A 60 -6.97 13.22 0.04
N GLU A 61 -7.42 13.97 -0.95
CA GLU A 61 -8.19 13.45 -2.08
C GLU A 61 -7.32 12.49 -2.91
N PRO A 62 -7.84 11.32 -3.28
CA PRO A 62 -7.14 10.41 -4.18
C PRO A 62 -6.98 10.99 -5.58
N LEU A 63 -5.98 10.50 -6.31
CA LEU A 63 -5.84 10.78 -7.74
C LEU A 63 -7.01 10.18 -8.53
N THR A 64 -7.30 10.75 -9.69
CA THR A 64 -8.33 10.23 -10.60
C THR A 64 -7.94 8.86 -11.18
N GLU A 65 -8.93 8.06 -11.56
CA GLU A 65 -8.69 6.75 -12.21
C GLU A 65 -7.82 6.88 -13.47
N ALA A 66 -8.00 7.96 -14.24
CA ALA A 66 -7.21 8.21 -15.44
C ALA A 66 -5.74 8.47 -15.12
N GLU A 67 -5.46 9.29 -14.10
CA GLU A 67 -4.09 9.56 -13.65
C GLU A 67 -3.42 8.28 -13.11
N ILE A 68 -4.13 7.50 -12.30
CA ILE A 68 -3.64 6.23 -11.77
C ILE A 68 -3.27 5.27 -12.90
N HIS A 69 -4.18 5.12 -13.89
CA HIS A 69 -3.95 4.30 -15.08
C HIS A 69 -2.71 4.76 -15.85
N ASP A 70 -2.61 6.05 -16.15
CA ASP A 70 -1.50 6.60 -16.94
C ASP A 70 -0.16 6.45 -16.22
N MET A 71 -0.12 6.68 -14.90
CA MET A 71 1.09 6.50 -14.10
C MET A 71 1.59 5.06 -14.15
N ILE A 72 0.70 4.08 -13.97
CA ILE A 72 1.04 2.66 -14.00
C ILE A 72 1.47 2.24 -15.41
N ALA A 73 0.73 2.63 -16.44
CA ALA A 73 1.08 2.33 -17.83
C ALA A 73 2.45 2.89 -18.22
N ILE A 74 2.73 4.15 -17.89
CA ILE A 74 4.03 4.78 -18.17
C ILE A 74 5.19 4.04 -17.50
N ALA A 75 5.01 3.62 -16.24
CA ALA A 75 6.05 2.88 -15.52
C ALA A 75 6.26 1.48 -16.11
N HIS A 76 5.18 0.77 -16.47
CA HIS A 76 5.25 -0.52 -17.14
C HIS A 76 5.89 -0.43 -18.52
N ASP A 77 5.52 0.56 -19.36
CA ASP A 77 6.15 0.83 -20.67
C ASP A 77 7.65 1.10 -20.52
N ALA A 78 8.04 1.68 -19.39
CA ALA A 78 9.45 1.85 -19.04
C ALA A 78 10.07 0.57 -18.44
N GLY A 79 9.37 -0.56 -18.35
CA GLY A 79 9.87 -1.84 -17.86
C GLY A 79 10.03 -1.94 -16.35
N PHE A 80 9.31 -1.13 -15.59
CA PHE A 80 9.30 -1.16 -14.13
C PHE A 80 8.03 -1.81 -13.58
N ALA A 81 8.16 -2.61 -12.54
CA ALA A 81 7.05 -2.91 -11.65
C ALA A 81 6.64 -1.67 -10.83
N VAL A 82 5.38 -1.61 -10.41
CA VAL A 82 4.81 -0.45 -9.69
C VAL A 82 4.31 -0.85 -8.30
N MET A 83 4.82 -0.15 -7.30
CA MET A 83 4.40 -0.23 -5.89
C MET A 83 3.60 1.02 -5.53
N ALA A 84 2.34 0.88 -5.10
CA ALA A 84 1.46 2.02 -4.83
C ALA A 84 1.09 2.15 -3.34
N HIS A 85 1.40 3.31 -2.74
CA HIS A 85 0.67 3.75 -1.56
C HIS A 85 -0.76 4.09 -1.99
N ALA A 86 -1.74 3.35 -1.50
CA ALA A 86 -3.13 3.48 -1.91
C ALA A 86 -4.07 3.15 -0.76
N ASN A 87 -5.00 4.05 -0.46
CA ASN A 87 -6.08 3.88 0.50
C ASN A 87 -7.43 4.25 -0.12
N GLY A 88 -8.49 3.71 0.42
CA GLY A 88 -9.84 3.89 -0.10
C GLY A 88 -10.19 2.89 -1.21
N ASP A 89 -11.38 2.32 -1.12
CA ASP A 89 -11.82 1.22 -1.97
C ASP A 89 -11.71 1.52 -3.47
N LYS A 90 -12.28 2.65 -3.91
CA LYS A 90 -12.29 3.07 -5.32
C LYS A 90 -10.88 3.25 -5.88
N THR A 91 -9.99 3.86 -5.10
CA THR A 91 -8.59 4.12 -5.49
C THR A 91 -7.83 2.82 -5.67
N VAL A 92 -7.96 1.90 -4.71
CA VAL A 92 -7.30 0.58 -4.77
C VAL A 92 -7.86 -0.24 -5.93
N ALA A 93 -9.19 -0.24 -6.12
CA ALA A 93 -9.80 -0.93 -7.25
C ALA A 93 -9.31 -0.37 -8.60
N ALA A 94 -9.18 0.96 -8.75
CA ALA A 94 -8.64 1.58 -9.94
C ALA A 94 -7.17 1.16 -10.20
N ALA A 95 -6.33 1.18 -9.17
CA ALA A 95 -4.94 0.73 -9.27
C ALA A 95 -4.83 -0.73 -9.69
N ILE A 96 -5.65 -1.62 -9.10
CA ILE A 96 -5.67 -3.06 -9.46
C ILE A 96 -6.12 -3.25 -10.92
N ARG A 97 -7.17 -2.53 -11.38
CA ARG A 97 -7.61 -2.58 -12.78
C ARG A 97 -6.54 -2.09 -13.74
N ALA A 98 -5.77 -1.09 -13.35
CA ALA A 98 -4.64 -0.56 -14.12
C ALA A 98 -3.41 -1.49 -14.11
N GLY A 99 -3.42 -2.57 -13.30
CA GLY A 99 -2.37 -3.59 -13.27
C GLY A 99 -1.24 -3.32 -12.28
N VAL A 100 -1.48 -2.54 -11.21
CA VAL A 100 -0.48 -2.32 -10.17
C VAL A 100 0.10 -3.63 -9.63
N ASP A 101 1.39 -3.70 -9.39
CA ASP A 101 2.08 -4.91 -8.94
C ASP A 101 1.94 -5.14 -7.45
N SER A 102 2.00 -4.10 -6.63
CA SER A 102 1.64 -4.17 -5.22
C SER A 102 0.86 -2.94 -4.73
N VAL A 103 -0.01 -3.19 -3.75
CA VAL A 103 -0.75 -2.17 -2.99
C VAL A 103 -0.23 -2.18 -1.57
N GLU A 104 0.23 -1.02 -1.10
CA GLU A 104 0.63 -0.79 0.27
C GLU A 104 -0.54 -0.16 1.04
N HIS A 105 -0.75 -0.58 2.27
CA HIS A 105 -1.83 -0.21 3.20
C HIS A 105 -3.19 -0.77 2.76
N GLY A 106 -3.86 -0.17 1.78
CA GLY A 106 -5.16 -0.67 1.32
C GLY A 106 -6.24 -0.55 2.40
N ALA A 107 -6.38 0.62 3.03
CA ALA A 107 -7.42 0.84 4.02
C ALA A 107 -8.81 0.95 3.38
N TYR A 108 -9.83 0.56 4.14
CA TYR A 108 -11.26 0.70 3.79
C TYR A 108 -11.69 -0.07 2.52
N LEU A 109 -11.10 -1.24 2.27
CA LEU A 109 -11.48 -2.07 1.11
C LEU A 109 -12.83 -2.74 1.33
N GLU A 110 -13.65 -2.76 0.28
CA GLU A 110 -14.89 -3.50 0.20
C GLU A 110 -14.64 -4.92 -0.34
N LYS A 111 -15.62 -5.81 -0.18
CA LYS A 111 -15.48 -7.21 -0.56
C LYS A 111 -15.15 -7.40 -2.05
N GLU A 112 -15.77 -6.61 -2.89
CA GLU A 112 -15.59 -6.63 -4.35
C GLU A 112 -14.13 -6.33 -4.73
N THR A 113 -13.51 -5.36 -4.06
CA THR A 113 -12.10 -5.03 -4.28
C THR A 113 -11.15 -6.11 -3.76
N LEU A 114 -11.50 -6.79 -2.65
CA LEU A 114 -10.74 -7.94 -2.17
C LEU A 114 -10.81 -9.14 -3.13
N HIS A 115 -11.97 -9.40 -3.75
CA HIS A 115 -12.09 -10.38 -4.83
C HIS A 115 -11.23 -10.01 -6.03
N LEU A 116 -11.32 -8.75 -6.48
CA LEU A 116 -10.52 -8.25 -7.60
C LEU A 116 -9.02 -8.39 -7.35
N LEU A 117 -8.56 -8.10 -6.12
CA LEU A 117 -7.17 -8.25 -5.69
C LEU A 117 -6.70 -9.71 -5.80
N ALA A 118 -7.51 -10.66 -5.34
CA ALA A 118 -7.21 -12.08 -5.46
C ALA A 118 -7.17 -12.56 -6.93
N GLU A 119 -8.16 -12.15 -7.74
CA GLU A 119 -8.25 -12.52 -9.16
C GLU A 119 -7.09 -11.98 -9.99
N ARG A 120 -6.69 -10.74 -9.78
CA ARG A 120 -5.61 -10.10 -10.53
C ARG A 120 -4.22 -10.49 -10.05
N GLY A 121 -4.11 -11.09 -8.87
CA GLY A 121 -2.84 -11.50 -8.30
C GLY A 121 -1.91 -10.33 -7.95
N THR A 122 -2.48 -9.14 -7.73
CA THR A 122 -1.77 -8.01 -7.14
C THR A 122 -1.33 -8.38 -5.73
N VAL A 123 -0.11 -8.03 -5.34
CA VAL A 123 0.35 -8.29 -3.98
C VAL A 123 -0.17 -7.20 -3.04
N TRP A 124 -0.74 -7.60 -1.92
CA TRP A 124 -1.18 -6.67 -0.88
C TRP A 124 -0.25 -6.70 0.32
N VAL A 125 0.21 -5.51 0.75
CA VAL A 125 1.06 -5.30 1.94
C VAL A 125 0.28 -4.43 2.93
N PRO A 126 -0.51 -5.02 3.86
CA PRO A 126 -1.50 -4.29 4.65
C PRO A 126 -0.93 -3.29 5.65
N THR A 127 0.29 -3.51 6.13
CA THR A 127 0.95 -2.66 7.13
C THR A 127 0.10 -2.40 8.38
N LEU A 128 -0.56 -3.44 8.91
CA LEU A 128 -1.45 -3.37 10.09
C LEU A 128 -0.78 -2.71 11.30
N VAL A 129 0.54 -2.87 11.40
CA VAL A 129 1.35 -2.31 12.48
C VAL A 129 1.30 -0.78 12.55
N THR A 130 1.07 -0.10 11.42
CA THR A 130 0.93 1.37 11.38
C THR A 130 -0.31 1.85 12.14
N ILE A 131 -1.31 0.99 12.33
CA ILE A 131 -2.49 1.24 13.15
C ILE A 131 -2.29 0.62 14.53
N GLY A 132 -1.86 -0.65 14.59
CA GLY A 132 -1.74 -1.42 15.83
C GLY A 132 -0.86 -0.75 16.88
N ASN A 133 0.30 -0.21 16.48
CA ASN A 133 1.24 0.44 17.39
C ASN A 133 0.80 1.85 17.85
N LEU A 134 -0.28 2.40 17.30
CA LEU A 134 -0.88 3.66 17.75
C LEU A 134 -1.86 3.46 18.91
N ILE A 135 -2.45 2.27 19.06
CA ILE A 135 -3.40 1.97 20.11
C ILE A 135 -2.74 2.12 21.48
N GLY A 136 -3.33 2.92 22.35
CA GLY A 136 -2.80 3.21 23.69
C GLY A 136 -1.62 4.19 23.70
N CYS A 137 -1.20 4.77 22.57
CA CYS A 137 -0.10 5.75 22.55
C CYS A 137 -0.50 7.15 23.05
N GLY A 138 -1.80 7.43 23.21
CA GLY A 138 -2.34 8.69 23.70
C GLY A 138 -2.31 9.86 22.72
N ARG A 139 -1.88 9.62 21.45
CA ARG A 139 -1.85 10.65 20.41
C ARG A 139 -3.13 10.71 19.59
N PHE A 140 -3.74 9.56 19.34
CA PHE A 140 -4.97 9.42 18.57
C PHE A 140 -6.01 8.67 19.40
N PRO A 141 -7.32 8.87 19.14
CA PRO A 141 -8.38 8.24 19.93
C PRO A 141 -8.47 6.73 19.67
N ASP A 142 -8.36 5.94 20.72
CA ASP A 142 -8.48 4.47 20.63
C ASP A 142 -9.83 4.01 20.08
N GLU A 143 -10.89 4.80 20.26
CA GLU A 143 -12.23 4.55 19.70
C GLU A 143 -12.27 4.62 18.17
N VAL A 144 -11.31 5.29 17.53
CA VAL A 144 -11.09 5.29 16.07
C VAL A 144 -10.13 4.18 15.67
N LEU A 145 -9.02 4.04 16.37
CA LEU A 145 -7.95 3.10 16.01
C LEU A 145 -8.38 1.64 16.12
N ARG A 146 -9.13 1.26 17.16
CA ARG A 146 -9.54 -0.15 17.35
C ARG A 146 -10.50 -0.64 16.28
N PRO A 147 -11.60 0.06 15.92
CA PRO A 147 -12.42 -0.33 14.78
C PRO A 147 -11.66 -0.34 13.46
N LEU A 148 -10.75 0.62 13.24
CA LEU A 148 -9.91 0.69 12.04
C LEU A 148 -9.03 -0.57 11.92
N LEU A 149 -8.33 -0.95 12.98
CA LEU A 149 -7.51 -2.17 13.00
C LEU A 149 -8.37 -3.42 12.82
N SER A 150 -9.51 -3.50 13.53
CA SER A 150 -10.41 -4.67 13.41
C SER A 150 -10.91 -4.86 11.99
N GLY A 151 -11.37 -3.79 11.33
CA GLY A 151 -11.81 -3.85 9.93
C GLY A 151 -10.69 -4.23 8.96
N ALA A 152 -9.48 -3.68 9.16
CA ALA A 152 -8.32 -4.05 8.36
C ALA A 152 -7.96 -5.55 8.54
N MET A 153 -7.99 -6.07 9.76
CA MET A 153 -7.74 -7.49 10.04
C MET A 153 -8.84 -8.40 9.46
N GLU A 154 -10.10 -7.98 9.47
CA GLU A 154 -11.20 -8.70 8.82
C GLU A 154 -11.00 -8.78 7.30
N ASN A 155 -10.59 -7.68 6.69
CA ASN A 155 -10.26 -7.63 5.26
C ASN A 155 -9.07 -8.55 4.93
N VAL A 156 -8.02 -8.56 5.75
CA VAL A 156 -6.88 -9.48 5.61
C VAL A 156 -7.35 -10.94 5.68
N ARG A 157 -8.22 -11.27 6.63
CA ARG A 157 -8.78 -12.63 6.78
C ARG A 157 -9.56 -13.05 5.54
N LEU A 158 -10.43 -12.16 5.04
CA LEU A 158 -11.22 -12.43 3.84
C LEU A 158 -10.32 -12.57 2.61
N ALA A 159 -9.38 -11.65 2.39
CA ALA A 159 -8.43 -11.73 1.27
C ALA A 159 -7.61 -13.04 1.30
N ALA A 160 -7.14 -13.46 2.48
CA ALA A 160 -6.44 -14.73 2.65
C ALA A 160 -7.32 -15.94 2.27
N SER A 161 -8.61 -15.94 2.67
CA SER A 161 -9.56 -16.99 2.31
C SER A 161 -9.86 -17.05 0.81
N LEU A 162 -9.79 -15.93 0.12
CA LEU A 162 -9.92 -15.81 -1.34
C LEU A 162 -8.63 -16.19 -2.10
N GLY A 163 -7.56 -16.52 -1.41
CA GLY A 163 -6.27 -16.87 -2.01
C GLY A 163 -5.44 -15.67 -2.48
N ALA A 164 -5.73 -14.48 -2.01
CA ALA A 164 -4.96 -13.27 -2.33
C ALA A 164 -3.48 -13.40 -1.90
N ARG A 165 -2.60 -12.70 -2.60
CA ARG A 165 -1.17 -12.65 -2.29
C ARG A 165 -0.92 -11.56 -1.25
N ILE A 166 -0.78 -11.96 0.02
CA ILE A 166 -0.54 -11.05 1.15
C ILE A 166 0.92 -11.17 1.58
N ALA A 167 1.67 -10.07 1.54
CA ALA A 167 3.05 -10.03 1.99
C ALA A 167 3.20 -9.14 3.24
N PRO A 168 4.07 -9.52 4.20
CA PRO A 168 4.35 -8.67 5.35
C PRO A 168 5.21 -7.47 4.94
N GLY A 169 4.88 -6.29 5.49
CA GLY A 169 5.65 -5.06 5.36
C GLY A 169 5.30 -4.12 6.51
N SER A 170 6.31 -3.55 7.16
CA SER A 170 6.09 -2.80 8.40
C SER A 170 5.88 -1.30 8.21
N ASP A 171 6.30 -0.74 7.06
CA ASP A 171 6.37 0.71 6.89
C ASP A 171 7.21 1.38 8.00
N ALA A 172 8.36 0.76 8.35
CA ALA A 172 9.23 1.23 9.42
C ALA A 172 9.76 2.66 9.13
N GLY A 173 9.62 3.53 10.13
CA GLY A 173 9.80 4.98 10.02
C GLY A 173 8.48 5.73 10.20
N ALA A 174 7.33 5.08 10.01
CA ALA A 174 6.06 5.61 10.46
C ALA A 174 6.05 5.79 11.99
N TYR A 175 5.21 6.68 12.50
CA TYR A 175 5.15 6.97 13.94
C TYR A 175 4.87 5.70 14.75
N ARG A 176 5.73 5.42 15.72
CA ARG A 176 5.71 4.20 16.58
C ARG A 176 6.06 2.89 15.86
N VAL A 177 6.46 2.91 14.61
CA VAL A 177 6.91 1.71 13.89
C VAL A 177 8.43 1.71 13.79
N LEU A 178 9.08 0.96 14.68
CA LEU A 178 10.54 0.88 14.77
C LEU A 178 11.12 -0.09 13.72
N HIS A 179 12.28 0.24 13.20
CA HIS A 179 13.03 -0.67 12.34
C HIS A 179 13.31 -2.01 13.05
N GLY A 180 13.08 -3.11 12.38
CA GLY A 180 13.19 -4.45 12.94
C GLY A 180 11.97 -4.86 13.76
N GLN A 181 11.70 -4.18 14.89
CA GLN A 181 10.56 -4.52 15.75
C GLN A 181 9.22 -4.40 15.02
N GLY A 182 9.03 -3.36 14.20
CA GLY A 182 7.81 -3.18 13.42
C GLY A 182 7.49 -4.36 12.50
N MET A 183 8.49 -5.06 11.98
CA MET A 183 8.27 -6.26 11.18
C MET A 183 7.78 -7.44 12.03
N LEU A 184 8.27 -7.57 13.25
CA LEU A 184 7.79 -8.61 14.17
C LEU A 184 6.35 -8.33 14.62
N ASP A 185 6.04 -7.06 14.88
CA ASP A 185 4.69 -6.62 15.25
C ASP A 185 3.71 -6.84 14.09
N GLU A 186 4.07 -6.46 12.87
CA GLU A 186 3.26 -6.71 11.66
C GLU A 186 3.00 -8.20 11.45
N TYR A 187 4.04 -9.01 11.55
CA TYR A 187 3.91 -10.46 11.41
C TYR A 187 2.96 -11.06 12.45
N ALA A 188 3.03 -10.60 13.70
CA ALA A 188 2.12 -11.03 14.76
C ALA A 188 0.66 -10.67 14.46
N LEU A 189 0.39 -9.43 13.99
CA LEU A 189 -0.94 -8.97 13.61
C LEU A 189 -1.49 -9.75 12.41
N LEU A 190 -0.67 -9.99 11.38
CA LEU A 190 -1.06 -10.78 10.21
C LEU A 190 -1.39 -12.24 10.60
N ARG A 191 -0.59 -12.87 11.46
CA ARG A 191 -0.90 -14.22 11.99
C ARG A 191 -2.22 -14.25 12.75
N GLN A 192 -2.49 -13.23 13.56
CA GLN A 192 -3.77 -13.11 14.27
C GLN A 192 -4.95 -12.91 13.31
N ALA A 193 -4.77 -12.12 12.26
CA ALA A 193 -5.81 -11.86 11.27
C ALA A 193 -6.14 -13.10 10.41
N ILE A 194 -5.11 -13.77 9.89
CA ILE A 194 -5.24 -14.92 8.97
C ILE A 194 -5.60 -16.20 9.74
N SER A 195 -5.06 -16.35 10.97
CA SER A 195 -5.19 -17.51 11.85
C SER A 195 -4.60 -18.81 11.26
N GLU A 196 -5.38 -19.64 10.62
CA GLU A 196 -4.92 -20.92 10.06
C GLU A 196 -4.03 -20.72 8.82
N ASN A 197 -2.94 -21.49 8.73
CA ASN A 197 -2.00 -21.46 7.60
C ASN A 197 -1.36 -20.09 7.31
N ALA A 198 -1.33 -19.17 8.29
CA ALA A 198 -0.81 -17.82 8.10
C ALA A 198 0.60 -17.81 7.49
N ASP A 199 1.50 -18.66 7.98
CA ASP A 199 2.89 -18.73 7.52
C ASP A 199 2.96 -19.10 6.02
N ALA A 200 2.17 -20.07 5.58
CA ALA A 200 2.12 -20.46 4.16
C ALA A 200 1.50 -19.37 3.27
N VAL A 201 0.51 -18.61 3.78
CA VAL A 201 -0.07 -17.47 3.05
C VAL A 201 0.99 -16.38 2.88
N LEU A 202 1.66 -16.00 3.96
CA LEU A 202 2.67 -14.94 3.95
C LEU A 202 3.91 -15.32 3.14
N GLU A 203 4.35 -16.59 3.19
CA GLU A 203 5.45 -17.09 2.36
C GLU A 203 5.14 -16.93 0.86
N ARG A 204 3.94 -17.30 0.41
CA ARG A 204 3.51 -17.07 -0.99
C ARG A 204 3.53 -15.58 -1.36
N GLY A 205 3.10 -14.69 -0.47
CA GLY A 205 3.17 -13.25 -0.68
C GLY A 205 4.60 -12.73 -0.80
N VAL A 206 5.50 -13.19 0.08
CA VAL A 206 6.93 -12.86 0.03
C VAL A 206 7.57 -13.34 -1.27
N CYS A 207 7.25 -14.56 -1.73
CA CYS A 207 7.73 -15.05 -3.02
C CYS A 207 7.24 -14.15 -4.15
N ALA A 208 5.95 -13.81 -4.17
CA ALA A 208 5.37 -12.94 -5.19
C ALA A 208 6.02 -11.54 -5.25
N ILE A 209 6.28 -10.92 -4.08
CA ILE A 209 7.00 -9.63 -4.02
C ILE A 209 8.42 -9.78 -4.61
N ARG A 210 9.13 -10.83 -4.26
CA ARG A 210 10.51 -11.07 -4.75
C ARG A 210 10.58 -11.32 -6.25
N GLU A 211 9.54 -11.91 -6.84
CA GLU A 211 9.45 -12.15 -8.28
C GLU A 211 9.15 -10.87 -9.05
N LYS A 212 8.32 -9.98 -8.49
CA LYS A 212 7.90 -8.73 -9.14
C LYS A 212 8.94 -7.61 -9.03
N PHE A 213 9.58 -7.50 -7.90
CA PHE A 213 10.50 -6.42 -7.56
C PHE A 213 11.93 -6.92 -7.36
#